data_31f5ab4d95a209a6c0b875f38307b335
#
_entry.id   31f5ab4d95a209a6c0b875f38307b335
#
_cell.length_a   1.000
_cell.length_b   1.000
_cell.length_c   1.000
_cell.angle_alpha   90.00
_cell.angle_beta   90.00
_cell.angle_gamma   90.00
#
_symmetry.space_group_name_H-M   'P 1'
#
loop_
_entity.id
_entity.type
_entity.pdbx_description
1 polymer ?
#
loop_
_entity_poly.entity_id
_entity_poly.type
_entity_poly.pdbx_seq_one_letter_code
_entity_poly.pdbx_strand_id
1 'polypeptide(L)'
;MAKITRAHHTGFTVRSLERSIAFYRDTLGFELAFQWNPQAPYIGQLVGYPSVDLHGAILRLPGTDVCLELLEYRNVEQIPVDMHNGNIGNGHIAFNVDNLLELYAELTATGVKSVSPPVTPTIGPNKGGKAVYLIDPDGFRVELIETSQAFGTYKPH
;
A
#
# COMPACT_ATOMS: atom_id res chain seq x y z
N MET A 1 19.77 18.36 18.48
CA MET A 1 19.78 17.88 17.08
C MET A 1 18.37 17.61 16.61
N ALA A 2 18.01 18.00 15.37
CA ALA A 2 16.72 17.65 14.78
C ALA A 2 16.62 16.12 14.60
N LYS A 3 15.40 15.56 14.72
CA LYS A 3 15.16 14.10 14.62
C LYS A 3 13.81 13.82 13.96
N ILE A 4 13.67 12.65 13.36
CA ILE A 4 12.36 12.12 12.93
C ILE A 4 11.54 11.81 14.18
N THR A 5 10.29 12.28 14.24
CA THR A 5 9.41 12.12 15.42
C THR A 5 8.39 11.00 15.26
N ARG A 6 7.89 10.77 14.03
CA ARG A 6 6.91 9.71 13.71
C ARG A 6 6.83 9.49 12.20
N ALA A 7 6.28 8.34 11.77
CA ALA A 7 5.83 8.16 10.39
C ALA A 7 4.61 9.06 10.13
N HIS A 8 4.43 9.53 8.89
CA HIS A 8 3.30 10.38 8.50
C HIS A 8 2.33 9.60 7.60
N HIS A 9 2.80 9.14 6.44
CA HIS A 9 2.04 8.32 5.50
C HIS A 9 2.98 7.43 4.68
N THR A 10 2.40 6.49 3.93
CA THR A 10 3.06 5.77 2.84
C THR A 10 2.42 6.24 1.54
N GLY A 11 3.23 6.75 0.60
CA GLY A 11 2.77 7.29 -0.66
C GLY A 11 3.04 6.36 -1.84
N PHE A 12 2.07 6.25 -2.77
CA PHE A 12 2.18 5.51 -4.02
C PHE A 12 1.79 6.40 -5.19
N THR A 13 2.57 6.37 -6.28
CA THR A 13 2.14 6.93 -7.55
C THR A 13 1.27 5.90 -8.26
N VAL A 14 0.06 6.32 -8.66
CA VAL A 14 -0.94 5.45 -9.28
C VAL A 14 -1.32 5.97 -10.67
N ARG A 15 -1.70 5.06 -11.55
CA ARG A 15 -2.14 5.40 -12.92
C ARG A 15 -3.51 6.10 -12.95
N SER A 16 -4.40 5.70 -12.05
CA SER A 16 -5.74 6.26 -11.92
C SER A 16 -6.11 6.32 -10.44
N LEU A 17 -6.30 7.54 -9.95
CA LEU A 17 -6.67 7.78 -8.57
C LEU A 17 -8.01 7.12 -8.21
N GLU A 18 -9.01 7.24 -9.11
CA GLU A 18 -10.34 6.64 -8.92
C GLU A 18 -10.26 5.12 -8.75
N ARG A 19 -9.52 4.44 -9.64
CA ARG A 19 -9.36 2.98 -9.61
C ARG A 19 -8.64 2.52 -8.34
N SER A 20 -7.60 3.24 -7.93
CA SER A 20 -6.83 2.88 -6.74
C SER A 20 -7.61 3.19 -5.46
N ILE A 21 -8.36 4.30 -5.40
CA ILE A 21 -9.29 4.57 -4.28
C ILE A 21 -10.30 3.44 -4.14
N ALA A 22 -10.93 3.01 -5.25
CA ALA A 22 -11.89 1.91 -5.22
C ALA A 22 -11.25 0.62 -4.67
N PHE A 23 -10.04 0.28 -5.11
CA PHE A 23 -9.33 -0.90 -4.61
C PHE A 23 -9.06 -0.82 -3.09
N TYR A 24 -8.44 0.24 -2.62
CA TYR A 24 -8.10 0.33 -1.20
C TYR A 24 -9.34 0.53 -0.31
N ARG A 25 -10.32 1.31 -0.75
CA ARG A 25 -11.55 1.58 0.01
C ARG A 25 -12.52 0.41 -0.03
N ASP A 26 -12.91 -0.03 -1.24
CA ASP A 26 -14.03 -0.97 -1.42
C ASP A 26 -13.60 -2.43 -1.26
N THR A 27 -12.30 -2.72 -1.48
CA THR A 27 -11.76 -4.08 -1.43
C THR A 27 -10.99 -4.34 -0.14
N LEU A 28 -10.19 -3.37 0.35
CA LEU A 28 -9.36 -3.54 1.53
C LEU A 28 -9.87 -2.80 2.78
N GLY A 29 -11.03 -2.14 2.70
CA GLY A 29 -11.70 -1.55 3.84
C GLY A 29 -11.09 -0.25 4.38
N PHE A 30 -10.30 0.45 3.58
CA PHE A 30 -9.84 1.79 3.93
C PHE A 30 -10.97 2.82 3.83
N GLU A 31 -10.85 3.90 4.55
CA GLU A 31 -11.73 5.07 4.45
C GLU A 31 -11.03 6.19 3.68
N LEU A 32 -11.74 6.76 2.69
CA LEU A 32 -11.27 7.96 2.00
C LEU A 32 -11.43 9.17 2.93
N ALA A 33 -10.31 9.72 3.41
CA ALA A 33 -10.34 10.89 4.27
C ALA A 33 -10.61 12.17 3.48
N PHE A 34 -9.87 12.40 2.40
CA PHE A 34 -10.08 13.52 1.46
C PHE A 34 -9.30 13.32 0.17
N GLN A 35 -9.71 14.06 -0.86
CA GLN A 35 -8.97 14.23 -2.11
C GLN A 35 -8.53 15.68 -2.26
N TRP A 36 -7.46 15.89 -3.02
CA TRP A 36 -6.90 17.22 -3.25
C TRP A 36 -6.27 17.34 -4.65
N ASN A 37 -6.27 18.58 -5.15
CA ASN A 37 -5.57 19.01 -6.37
C ASN A 37 -5.13 20.45 -6.18
N PRO A 38 -4.01 20.73 -5.49
CA PRO A 38 -3.56 22.06 -5.22
C PRO A 38 -2.93 22.67 -6.48
N GLN A 39 -3.49 23.77 -6.94
CA GLN A 39 -2.95 24.57 -8.04
C GLN A 39 -1.94 25.59 -7.49
N ALA A 40 -0.81 25.11 -6.94
CA ALA A 40 0.17 25.95 -6.28
C ALA A 40 1.61 25.63 -6.73
N PRO A 41 2.44 26.66 -7.02
CA PRO A 41 3.79 26.46 -7.57
C PRO A 41 4.71 25.61 -6.69
N TYR A 42 4.52 25.60 -5.36
CA TYR A 42 5.35 24.81 -4.45
C TYR A 42 5.26 23.31 -4.69
N ILE A 43 4.12 22.81 -5.20
CA ILE A 43 3.94 21.40 -5.51
C ILE A 43 4.93 20.94 -6.57
N GLY A 44 5.03 21.71 -7.68
CA GLY A 44 5.99 21.39 -8.74
C GLY A 44 7.45 21.41 -8.25
N GLN A 45 7.78 22.31 -7.33
CA GLN A 45 9.11 22.35 -6.69
C GLN A 45 9.34 21.11 -5.81
N LEU A 46 8.34 20.71 -5.02
CA LEU A 46 8.41 19.57 -4.11
C LEU A 46 8.63 18.24 -4.85
N VAL A 47 7.89 18.02 -5.95
CA VAL A 47 7.92 16.75 -6.70
C VAL A 47 8.87 16.77 -7.91
N GLY A 48 9.51 17.91 -8.20
CA GLY A 48 10.50 18.04 -9.29
C GLY A 48 9.89 18.16 -10.69
N TYR A 49 8.60 18.45 -10.81
CA TYR A 49 7.89 18.65 -12.08
C TYR A 49 7.25 20.05 -12.14
N PRO A 50 7.89 21.05 -12.76
CA PRO A 50 7.29 22.38 -12.92
C PRO A 50 5.91 22.28 -13.59
N SER A 51 4.92 23.01 -13.08
CA SER A 51 3.55 23.03 -13.64
C SER A 51 2.83 21.66 -13.63
N VAL A 52 3.14 20.80 -12.67
CA VAL A 52 2.48 19.50 -12.51
C VAL A 52 0.97 19.66 -12.26
N ASP A 53 0.16 18.83 -12.91
CA ASP A 53 -1.25 18.58 -12.56
C ASP A 53 -1.31 17.32 -11.69
N LEU A 54 -1.18 17.54 -10.36
CA LEU A 54 -1.10 16.47 -9.36
C LEU A 54 -2.41 16.35 -8.60
N HIS A 55 -3.02 15.17 -8.68
CA HIS A 55 -4.19 14.79 -7.91
C HIS A 55 -3.81 13.79 -6.84
N GLY A 56 -4.33 13.98 -5.64
CA GLY A 56 -4.03 13.10 -4.52
C GLY A 56 -5.26 12.70 -3.72
N ALA A 57 -5.13 11.60 -2.99
CA ALA A 57 -6.09 11.14 -2.02
C ALA A 57 -5.39 10.60 -0.78
N ILE A 58 -5.95 10.90 0.39
CA ILE A 58 -5.54 10.27 1.65
C ILE A 58 -6.60 9.27 2.06
N LEU A 59 -6.15 8.05 2.28
CA LEU A 59 -6.96 6.96 2.83
C LEU A 59 -6.42 6.56 4.19
N ARG A 60 -7.32 6.15 5.10
CA ARG A 60 -6.98 5.70 6.45
C ARG A 60 -7.48 4.29 6.68
N LEU A 61 -6.68 3.48 7.35
CA LEU A 61 -7.14 2.19 7.84
C LEU A 61 -7.85 2.42 9.19
N PRO A 62 -9.17 2.14 9.28
CA PRO A 62 -9.94 2.38 10.50
C PRO A 62 -9.32 1.75 11.74
N GLY A 63 -9.36 2.46 12.87
CA GLY A 63 -8.82 1.99 14.14
C GLY A 63 -7.29 1.97 14.26
N THR A 64 -6.57 2.56 13.27
CA THR A 64 -5.11 2.62 13.25
C THR A 64 -4.60 4.02 12.88
N ASP A 65 -3.27 4.24 13.02
CA ASP A 65 -2.59 5.44 12.52
C ASP A 65 -2.08 5.29 11.08
N VAL A 66 -2.47 4.23 10.37
CA VAL A 66 -2.01 3.98 9.00
C VAL A 66 -2.72 4.92 8.03
N CYS A 67 -1.91 5.69 7.30
CA CYS A 67 -2.36 6.56 6.22
C CYS A 67 -1.66 6.18 4.92
N LEU A 68 -2.44 6.02 3.85
CA LEU A 68 -1.95 5.91 2.49
C LEU A 68 -2.20 7.23 1.76
N GLU A 69 -1.21 7.67 0.98
CA GLU A 69 -1.35 8.76 0.03
C GLU A 69 -1.25 8.22 -1.39
N LEU A 70 -2.30 8.36 -2.17
CA LEU A 70 -2.33 7.99 -3.58
C LEU A 70 -2.14 9.23 -4.43
N LEU A 71 -1.20 9.19 -5.39
CA LEU A 71 -0.80 10.32 -6.22
C LEU A 71 -0.96 9.99 -7.71
N GLU A 72 -1.76 10.78 -8.44
CA GLU A 72 -1.93 10.69 -9.89
C GLU A 72 -1.33 11.93 -10.56
N TYR A 73 -0.30 11.75 -11.39
CA TYR A 73 0.36 12.80 -12.17
C TYR A 73 -0.27 12.83 -13.57
N ARG A 74 -1.17 13.77 -13.86
CA ARG A 74 -1.97 13.76 -15.10
C ARG A 74 -1.24 14.30 -16.33
N ASN A 75 -0.36 15.26 -16.14
CA ASN A 75 0.38 15.91 -17.24
C ASN A 75 1.87 15.54 -17.26
N VAL A 76 2.24 14.43 -16.62
CA VAL A 76 3.58 13.85 -16.64
C VAL A 76 3.49 12.49 -17.34
N GLU A 77 4.46 12.17 -18.21
CA GLU A 77 4.54 10.85 -18.81
C GLU A 77 4.71 9.78 -17.74
N GLN A 78 3.75 8.87 -17.65
CA GLN A 78 3.77 7.77 -16.69
C GLN A 78 4.46 6.55 -17.33
N ILE A 79 5.65 6.25 -16.87
CA ILE A 79 6.42 5.07 -17.29
C ILE A 79 6.17 3.95 -16.26
N PRO A 80 5.51 2.85 -16.66
CA PRO A 80 5.30 1.74 -15.75
C PRO A 80 6.63 1.13 -15.29
N VAL A 81 6.79 0.97 -13.98
CA VAL A 81 7.93 0.27 -13.39
C VAL A 81 7.58 -1.22 -13.25
N ASP A 82 8.55 -2.09 -13.51
CA ASP A 82 8.38 -3.52 -13.22
C ASP A 82 8.35 -3.75 -11.71
N MET A 83 7.15 -4.01 -11.19
CA MET A 83 6.87 -4.20 -9.76
C MET A 83 7.18 -5.62 -9.25
N HIS A 84 8.04 -6.38 -9.94
CA HIS A 84 8.48 -7.68 -9.46
C HIS A 84 9.20 -7.55 -8.11
N ASN A 85 8.92 -8.45 -7.15
CA ASN A 85 9.41 -8.35 -5.76
C ASN A 85 10.94 -8.28 -5.63
N GLY A 86 11.68 -8.84 -6.57
CA GLY A 86 13.14 -8.85 -6.56
C GLY A 86 13.81 -7.59 -7.12
N ASN A 87 13.06 -6.64 -7.67
CA ASN A 87 13.64 -5.45 -8.27
C ASN A 87 13.99 -4.41 -7.19
N ILE A 88 15.21 -3.88 -7.28
CA ILE A 88 15.71 -2.86 -6.33
C ILE A 88 14.85 -1.60 -6.46
N GLY A 89 14.44 -1.06 -5.31
CA GLY A 89 13.57 0.11 -5.22
C GLY A 89 12.09 -0.22 -5.07
N ASN A 90 11.66 -1.44 -5.38
CA ASN A 90 10.29 -1.87 -5.10
C ASN A 90 10.11 -2.12 -3.62
N GLY A 91 8.95 -1.72 -3.12
CA GLY A 91 8.53 -1.96 -1.75
C GLY A 91 7.20 -2.71 -1.69
N HIS A 92 6.78 -2.98 -0.48
CA HIS A 92 5.43 -3.47 -0.18
C HIS A 92 4.94 -2.82 1.10
N ILE A 93 3.64 -2.87 1.31
CA ILE A 93 3.03 -2.55 2.60
C ILE A 93 2.39 -3.81 3.16
N ALA A 94 2.49 -4.02 4.48
CA ALA A 94 1.98 -5.23 5.13
C ALA A 94 0.91 -4.89 6.17
N PHE A 95 -0.15 -5.71 6.21
CA PHE A 95 -1.24 -5.60 7.17
C PHE A 95 -1.48 -6.94 7.87
N ASN A 96 -1.74 -6.88 9.18
CA ASN A 96 -2.24 -8.05 9.89
C ASN A 96 -3.72 -8.25 9.61
N VAL A 97 -4.11 -9.51 9.48
CA VAL A 97 -5.50 -9.95 9.34
C VAL A 97 -5.81 -11.05 10.34
N ASP A 98 -7.07 -11.21 10.68
CA ASP A 98 -7.54 -12.21 11.65
C ASP A 98 -7.84 -13.58 11.04
N ASN A 99 -8.26 -13.64 9.76
CA ASN A 99 -8.53 -14.87 9.03
C ASN A 99 -8.10 -14.74 7.57
N LEU A 100 -6.83 -15.06 7.28
CA LEU A 100 -6.27 -14.85 5.94
C LEU A 100 -6.93 -15.74 4.87
N LEU A 101 -7.30 -16.96 5.19
CA LEU A 101 -7.84 -17.87 4.18
C LEU A 101 -9.24 -17.44 3.72
N GLU A 102 -10.08 -17.00 4.64
CA GLU A 102 -11.41 -16.48 4.34
C GLU A 102 -11.31 -15.18 3.52
N LEU A 103 -10.53 -14.20 4.01
CA LEU A 103 -10.31 -12.95 3.31
C LEU A 103 -9.72 -13.16 1.91
N TYR A 104 -8.75 -14.06 1.77
CA TYR A 104 -8.16 -14.39 0.48
C TYR A 104 -9.18 -14.96 -0.51
N ALA A 105 -10.06 -15.86 -0.04
CA ALA A 105 -11.12 -16.42 -0.87
C ALA A 105 -12.12 -15.34 -1.34
N GLU A 106 -12.52 -14.44 -0.46
CA GLU A 106 -13.39 -13.30 -0.79
C GLU A 106 -12.73 -12.37 -1.81
N LEU A 107 -11.50 -11.96 -1.58
CA LEU A 107 -10.75 -11.06 -2.45
C LEU A 107 -10.54 -11.67 -3.85
N THR A 108 -10.15 -12.93 -3.93
CA THR A 108 -9.93 -13.59 -5.23
C THR A 108 -11.24 -13.82 -6.00
N ALA A 109 -12.36 -14.03 -5.30
CA ALA A 109 -13.68 -14.12 -5.94
C ALA A 109 -14.10 -12.79 -6.62
N THR A 110 -13.59 -11.65 -6.16
CA THR A 110 -13.79 -10.32 -6.80
C THR A 110 -12.73 -10.00 -7.86
N GLY A 111 -11.81 -10.92 -8.13
CA GLY A 111 -10.78 -10.75 -9.16
C GLY A 111 -9.46 -10.14 -8.70
N VAL A 112 -9.26 -9.96 -7.39
CA VAL A 112 -7.97 -9.54 -6.82
C VAL A 112 -6.91 -10.59 -7.12
N LYS A 113 -5.77 -10.15 -7.65
CA LYS A 113 -4.64 -11.04 -7.99
C LYS A 113 -3.66 -11.13 -6.82
N SER A 114 -2.95 -12.25 -6.77
CA SER A 114 -1.85 -12.48 -5.83
C SER A 114 -0.62 -13.06 -6.53
N VAL A 115 0.53 -12.95 -5.89
CA VAL A 115 1.79 -13.55 -6.39
C VAL A 115 1.74 -15.07 -6.29
N SER A 116 1.12 -15.60 -5.23
CA SER A 116 0.91 -17.03 -4.98
C SER A 116 -0.35 -17.20 -4.12
N PRO A 117 -0.89 -18.41 -3.96
CA PRO A 117 -1.80 -18.71 -2.87
C PRO A 117 -1.14 -18.43 -1.50
N PRO A 118 -1.93 -18.26 -0.41
CA PRO A 118 -1.40 -18.13 0.93
C PRO A 118 -0.42 -19.24 1.31
N VAL A 119 0.70 -18.87 1.92
CA VAL A 119 1.74 -19.79 2.38
C VAL A 119 1.84 -19.79 3.90
N THR A 120 2.36 -20.87 4.47
CA THR A 120 2.65 -20.99 5.91
C THR A 120 4.15 -20.81 6.13
N PRO A 121 4.62 -19.72 6.74
CA PRO A 121 6.02 -19.55 7.10
C PRO A 121 6.48 -20.66 8.07
N THR A 122 7.62 -21.29 7.76
CA THR A 122 8.19 -22.38 8.58
C THR A 122 9.27 -21.92 9.55
N ILE A 123 9.75 -20.68 9.36
CA ILE A 123 10.80 -20.02 10.19
C ILE A 123 10.45 -18.55 10.39
N GLY A 124 11.17 -17.86 11.27
CA GLY A 124 11.06 -16.42 11.49
C GLY A 124 9.86 -16.01 12.37
N PRO A 125 9.58 -14.70 12.47
CA PRO A 125 8.59 -14.16 13.41
C PRO A 125 7.15 -14.59 13.11
N ASN A 126 6.84 -14.89 11.85
CA ASN A 126 5.50 -15.29 11.40
C ASN A 126 5.34 -16.81 11.31
N LYS A 127 6.27 -17.60 11.90
CA LYS A 127 6.23 -19.08 11.85
C LYS A 127 4.89 -19.61 12.32
N GLY A 128 4.29 -20.49 11.50
CA GLY A 128 3.01 -21.15 11.77
C GLY A 128 1.77 -20.30 11.46
N GLY A 129 1.96 -19.02 11.13
CA GLY A 129 0.91 -18.16 10.62
C GLY A 129 0.65 -18.38 9.13
N LYS A 130 0.11 -17.38 8.46
CA LYS A 130 -0.09 -17.37 7.00
C LYS A 130 0.30 -16.02 6.42
N ALA A 131 0.75 -16.02 5.17
CA ALA A 131 1.08 -14.79 4.46
C ALA A 131 0.75 -14.92 2.96
N VAL A 132 0.40 -13.79 2.34
CA VAL A 132 0.19 -13.69 0.89
C VAL A 132 0.56 -12.27 0.42
N TYR A 133 1.11 -12.16 -0.78
CA TYR A 133 1.24 -10.90 -1.49
C TYR A 133 0.10 -10.75 -2.48
N LEU A 134 -0.79 -9.80 -2.25
CA LEU A 134 -1.74 -9.30 -3.22
C LEU A 134 -1.06 -8.34 -4.19
N ILE A 135 -1.68 -8.13 -5.33
CA ILE A 135 -1.24 -7.21 -6.39
C ILE A 135 -2.32 -6.16 -6.55
N ASP A 136 -1.99 -4.91 -6.27
CA ASP A 136 -2.90 -3.79 -6.47
C ASP A 136 -3.10 -3.49 -7.98
N PRO A 137 -4.00 -2.57 -8.35
CA PRO A 137 -4.26 -2.27 -9.76
C PRO A 137 -3.03 -1.83 -10.57
N ASP A 138 -2.01 -1.24 -9.97
CA ASP A 138 -0.79 -0.79 -10.64
C ASP A 138 0.42 -1.72 -10.43
N GLY A 139 0.19 -2.86 -9.78
CA GLY A 139 1.20 -3.89 -9.54
C GLY A 139 1.93 -3.77 -8.21
N PHE A 140 1.59 -2.78 -7.38
CA PHE A 140 2.19 -2.63 -6.06
C PHE A 140 1.81 -3.82 -5.15
N ARG A 141 2.72 -4.22 -4.28
CA ARG A 141 2.53 -5.38 -3.42
C ARG A 141 1.90 -4.99 -2.09
N VAL A 142 0.78 -5.64 -1.78
CA VAL A 142 0.12 -5.55 -0.48
C VAL A 142 0.23 -6.92 0.20
N GLU A 143 1.01 -6.99 1.27
CA GLU A 143 1.18 -8.22 2.03
C GLU A 143 0.10 -8.32 3.10
N LEU A 144 -0.58 -9.46 3.17
CA LEU A 144 -1.48 -9.81 4.26
C LEU A 144 -0.84 -10.90 5.11
N ILE A 145 -0.87 -10.74 6.43
CA ILE A 145 -0.23 -11.63 7.39
C ILE A 145 -1.24 -11.99 8.49
N GLU A 146 -1.48 -13.28 8.67
CA GLU A 146 -2.17 -13.82 9.84
C GLU A 146 -1.12 -14.33 10.83
N THR A 147 -0.93 -13.60 11.93
CA THR A 147 -0.01 -13.99 13.00
C THR A 147 -0.51 -13.49 14.35
N SER A 148 -0.19 -14.23 15.42
CA SER A 148 -0.45 -13.79 16.79
C SER A 148 0.59 -12.84 17.34
N GLN A 149 1.70 -12.60 16.61
CA GLN A 149 2.80 -11.77 17.06
C GLN A 149 2.77 -10.39 16.37
N ALA A 150 2.68 -9.32 17.16
CA ALA A 150 2.96 -7.98 16.66
C ALA A 150 4.46 -7.85 16.35
N PHE A 151 4.83 -7.23 15.22
CA PHE A 151 6.22 -7.08 14.76
C PHE A 151 7.13 -6.44 15.81
N GLY A 152 6.60 -5.53 16.63
CA GLY A 152 7.34 -4.86 17.71
C GLY A 152 7.73 -5.76 18.88
N THR A 153 7.23 -6.99 18.95
CA THR A 153 7.55 -7.95 20.03
C THR A 153 8.60 -8.98 19.61
N TYR A 154 9.00 -9.00 18.33
CA TYR A 154 10.04 -9.90 17.85
C TYR A 154 11.40 -9.51 18.40
N LYS A 155 12.00 -10.42 19.18
CA LYS A 155 13.40 -10.33 19.61
C LYS A 155 14.20 -11.30 18.75
N PRO A 156 15.09 -10.83 17.86
CA PRO A 156 16.02 -11.74 17.17
C PRO A 156 16.88 -12.47 18.19
N HIS A 157 17.05 -13.76 18.01
CA HIS A 157 17.96 -14.60 18.82
C HIS A 157 19.40 -14.34 18.42
#